data_8ab03a0d91bb4c5be4274682cc3b8c7a
#
_entry.id   8ab03a0d91bb4c5be4274682cc3b8c7a
#
_cell.length_a   1.000
_cell.length_b   1.000
_cell.length_c   1.000
_cell.angle_alpha   90.00
_cell.angle_beta   90.00
_cell.angle_gamma   90.00
#
_symmetry.space_group_name_H-M   'P 1'
#
loop_
_entity.id
_entity.type
_entity.pdbx_description
1 polymer ?
#
loop_
_entity_poly.entity_id
_entity_poly.type
_entity_poly.pdbx_seq_one_letter_code
_entity_poly.pdbx_strand_id
1 'polypeptide(L)'
;MDIAFTKQERAFRDEVRQFLRDHVPPETRRKLIEGRDLTKDEIVSWTRTLNKKGWAVPEWPKEYGGTGWSPAQSYIFGEELQMYPVRGLPSFGPGLVAPVIYTFGNEAQKRYHLPRIANADHWWCQGFSEPGAGSDLASLRTRAVRNGDHYIVNGQKTWTTLAQYADWIFCLVRTDPHVKKQLGISFLLIDMKSPGITVRPIQLIDGSYEVNEVFFDTVRVPVTNLVGEENKGWAYAKFLLGNERFGITSVGSSKERIRRIKCLASLCRVGEKMLIDQASFREKVAALEVGLKALEVTQLRVVANASKRQESTQDPASAILKIKGSEIQQATAELLLEVVGPYALPYVSQDDGENLNGPPIGPDWAAPIAPAYFNARKVSIYGGSNEIQKNIIAKAVLRL
;
A
#
# COMPACT_ATOMS: atom_id res chain seq x y z
N MET A 1 5.21 -26.46 15.53
CA MET A 1 5.64 -25.70 14.34
C MET A 1 6.81 -24.85 14.78
N ASP A 2 8.00 -25.09 14.25
CA ASP A 2 9.15 -24.23 14.50
C ASP A 2 9.00 -22.98 13.63
N ILE A 3 8.92 -21.81 14.25
CA ILE A 3 8.85 -20.50 13.60
C ILE A 3 10.20 -19.78 13.59
N ALA A 4 11.27 -20.43 14.06
CA ALA A 4 12.60 -19.87 14.07
C ALA A 4 13.19 -19.89 12.64
N PHE A 5 13.80 -18.78 12.23
CA PHE A 5 14.51 -18.73 10.96
C PHE A 5 15.75 -19.63 10.95
N THR A 6 15.94 -20.35 9.86
CA THR A 6 17.13 -21.15 9.60
C THR A 6 18.41 -20.30 9.52
N LYS A 7 19.58 -20.94 9.54
CA LYS A 7 20.85 -20.24 9.35
C LYS A 7 20.90 -19.50 8.01
N GLN A 8 20.36 -20.10 6.95
CA GLN A 8 20.33 -19.49 5.61
C GLN A 8 19.40 -18.27 5.56
N GLU A 9 18.23 -18.36 6.18
CA GLU A 9 17.28 -17.23 6.25
C GLU A 9 17.82 -16.07 7.08
N ARG A 10 18.55 -16.35 8.16
CA ARG A 10 19.26 -15.31 8.94
C ARG A 10 20.37 -14.65 8.12
N ALA A 11 21.16 -15.43 7.38
CA ALA A 11 22.19 -14.88 6.48
C ALA A 11 21.57 -14.00 5.39
N PHE A 12 20.44 -14.42 4.80
CA PHE A 12 19.70 -13.60 3.85
C PHE A 12 19.19 -12.29 4.48
N ARG A 13 18.68 -12.33 5.71
CA ARG A 13 18.29 -11.12 6.45
C ARG A 13 19.47 -10.15 6.61
N ASP A 14 20.65 -10.67 6.93
CA ASP A 14 21.84 -9.84 7.09
C ASP A 14 22.29 -9.25 5.74
N GLU A 15 22.15 -9.99 4.63
CA GLU A 15 22.40 -9.49 3.27
C GLU A 15 21.44 -8.32 2.95
N VAL A 16 20.13 -8.46 3.22
CA VAL A 16 19.15 -7.40 2.99
C VAL A 16 19.50 -6.15 3.81
N ARG A 17 19.81 -6.32 5.10
CA ARG A 17 20.21 -5.20 5.98
C ARG A 17 21.46 -4.49 5.49
N GLN A 18 22.47 -5.25 5.03
CA GLN A 18 23.68 -4.67 4.49
C GLN A 18 23.39 -3.88 3.23
N PHE A 19 22.60 -4.46 2.29
CA PHE A 19 22.20 -3.77 1.08
C PHE A 19 21.47 -2.45 1.37
N LEU A 20 20.56 -2.43 2.33
CA LEU A 20 19.85 -1.20 2.74
C LEU A 20 20.79 -0.14 3.29
N ARG A 21 21.75 -0.53 4.14
CA ARG A 21 22.76 0.40 4.68
C ARG A 21 23.64 1.03 3.61
N ASP A 22 24.02 0.23 2.60
CA ASP A 22 24.99 0.64 1.59
C ASP A 22 24.36 1.48 0.46
N HIS A 23 23.05 1.29 0.18
CA HIS A 23 22.44 1.84 -1.01
C HIS A 23 21.34 2.88 -0.75
N VAL A 24 20.80 3.00 0.47
CA VAL A 24 19.85 4.07 0.78
C VAL A 24 20.62 5.37 0.99
N PRO A 25 20.35 6.42 0.19
CA PRO A 25 21.06 7.70 0.32
C PRO A 25 20.88 8.27 1.74
N PRO A 26 21.93 8.88 2.33
CA PRO A 26 21.87 9.46 3.68
C PRO A 26 20.74 10.46 3.86
N GLU A 27 20.48 11.29 2.85
CA GLU A 27 19.40 12.29 2.87
C GLU A 27 18.01 11.63 2.89
N THR A 28 17.79 10.63 2.03
CA THR A 28 16.57 9.83 2.02
C THR A 28 16.35 9.18 3.39
N ARG A 29 17.43 8.62 3.97
CA ARG A 29 17.38 8.01 5.30
C ARG A 29 17.01 9.05 6.37
N ARG A 30 17.58 10.27 6.30
CA ARG A 30 17.26 11.35 7.23
C ARG A 30 15.78 11.71 7.17
N LYS A 31 15.24 11.96 5.96
CA LYS A 31 13.80 12.23 5.76
C LYS A 31 12.92 11.16 6.36
N LEU A 32 13.23 9.88 6.14
CA LEU A 32 12.46 8.76 6.66
C LEU A 32 12.51 8.66 8.19
N ILE A 33 13.67 8.94 8.81
CA ILE A 33 13.81 8.98 10.28
C ILE A 33 12.99 10.14 10.86
N GLU A 34 12.99 11.28 10.21
CA GLU A 34 12.19 12.45 10.57
C GLU A 34 10.68 12.26 10.29
N GLY A 35 10.30 11.20 9.55
CA GLY A 35 8.91 10.90 9.19
C GLY A 35 8.39 11.74 8.04
N ARG A 36 9.26 12.36 7.25
CA ARG A 36 8.92 13.13 6.05
C ARG A 36 8.71 12.23 4.85
N ASP A 37 7.86 12.65 3.93
CA ASP A 37 7.60 11.95 2.70
C ASP A 37 8.75 12.06 1.70
N LEU A 38 8.89 11.04 0.86
CA LEU A 38 9.82 11.03 -0.26
C LEU A 38 9.16 11.65 -1.50
N THR A 39 9.95 12.35 -2.28
CA THR A 39 9.53 12.83 -3.60
C THR A 39 9.37 11.67 -4.59
N LYS A 40 8.65 11.91 -5.70
CA LYS A 40 8.54 10.94 -6.81
C LYS A 40 9.91 10.47 -7.28
N ASP A 41 10.86 11.39 -7.46
CA ASP A 41 12.20 11.07 -7.99
C ASP A 41 13.01 10.20 -7.03
N GLU A 42 12.91 10.45 -5.72
CA GLU A 42 13.56 9.61 -4.70
C GLU A 42 13.00 8.19 -4.72
N ILE A 43 11.68 8.04 -4.83
CA ILE A 43 11.01 6.72 -4.92
C ILE A 43 11.42 6.00 -6.19
N VAL A 44 11.42 6.67 -7.34
CA VAL A 44 11.83 6.11 -8.64
C VAL A 44 13.30 5.70 -8.61
N SER A 45 14.19 6.57 -8.11
CA SER A 45 15.63 6.28 -8.00
C SER A 45 15.90 5.05 -7.12
N TRP A 46 15.23 4.97 -5.97
CA TRP A 46 15.33 3.82 -5.10
C TRP A 46 14.80 2.53 -5.75
N THR A 47 13.65 2.60 -6.43
CA THR A 47 13.09 1.44 -7.14
C THR A 47 14.04 0.95 -8.23
N ARG A 48 14.68 1.84 -8.97
CA ARG A 48 15.71 1.49 -9.96
C ARG A 48 16.94 0.84 -9.32
N THR A 49 17.31 1.26 -8.12
CA THR A 49 18.38 0.62 -7.34
C THR A 49 18.02 -0.81 -6.96
N LEU A 50 16.79 -1.03 -6.51
CA LEU A 50 16.26 -2.38 -6.27
C LEU A 50 16.22 -3.21 -7.55
N ASN A 51 15.79 -2.62 -8.67
CA ASN A 51 15.70 -3.31 -9.96
C ASN A 51 17.07 -3.76 -10.48
N LYS A 52 18.09 -2.95 -10.34
CA LYS A 52 19.49 -3.33 -10.67
C LYS A 52 19.99 -4.51 -9.85
N LYS A 53 19.55 -4.66 -8.60
CA LYS A 53 19.84 -5.82 -7.75
C LYS A 53 18.96 -7.03 -8.11
N GLY A 54 17.89 -6.86 -8.92
CA GLY A 54 16.88 -7.89 -9.19
C GLY A 54 15.86 -8.05 -8.07
N TRP A 55 15.67 -7.03 -7.22
CA TRP A 55 14.82 -7.07 -6.02
C TRP A 55 13.60 -6.15 -6.07
N ALA A 56 13.33 -5.49 -7.21
CA ALA A 56 12.20 -4.57 -7.33
C ALA A 56 10.83 -5.26 -7.33
N VAL A 57 10.76 -6.46 -7.92
CA VAL A 57 9.53 -7.23 -8.11
C VAL A 57 9.71 -8.69 -7.67
N PRO A 58 10.10 -8.94 -6.43
CA PRO A 58 10.57 -10.26 -5.99
C PRO A 58 9.50 -11.36 -6.07
N GLU A 59 8.24 -10.98 -5.95
CA GLU A 59 7.09 -11.91 -5.92
C GLU A 59 6.58 -12.32 -7.31
N TRP A 60 7.12 -11.70 -8.38
CA TRP A 60 6.71 -12.04 -9.74
C TRP A 60 7.27 -13.40 -10.18
N PRO A 61 6.66 -14.03 -11.22
CA PRO A 61 7.29 -15.15 -11.91
C PRO A 61 8.71 -14.80 -12.39
N LYS A 62 9.63 -15.75 -12.32
CA LYS A 62 11.04 -15.54 -12.70
C LYS A 62 11.21 -15.01 -14.11
N GLU A 63 10.38 -15.47 -15.03
CA GLU A 63 10.36 -15.04 -16.44
C GLU A 63 10.06 -13.55 -16.62
N TYR A 64 9.44 -12.90 -15.63
CA TYR A 64 9.15 -11.46 -15.63
C TYR A 64 10.03 -10.67 -14.65
N GLY A 65 11.09 -11.27 -14.11
CA GLY A 65 12.05 -10.59 -13.24
C GLY A 65 11.89 -10.86 -11.74
N GLY A 66 11.02 -11.80 -11.37
CA GLY A 66 10.89 -12.24 -9.98
C GLY A 66 12.08 -13.07 -9.50
N THR A 67 12.30 -13.07 -8.19
CA THR A 67 13.47 -13.70 -7.57
C THR A 67 13.33 -15.21 -7.38
N GLY A 68 12.09 -15.70 -7.30
CA GLY A 68 11.78 -17.08 -6.91
C GLY A 68 12.17 -17.40 -5.47
N TRP A 69 12.17 -16.41 -4.60
CA TRP A 69 12.40 -16.59 -3.16
C TRP A 69 11.39 -17.52 -2.52
N SER A 70 11.80 -18.17 -1.43
CA SER A 70 10.87 -18.86 -0.57
C SER A 70 9.92 -17.85 0.11
N PRO A 71 8.71 -18.28 0.56
CA PRO A 71 7.82 -17.42 1.32
C PRO A 71 8.48 -16.78 2.55
N ALA A 72 9.42 -17.49 3.20
CA ALA A 72 10.18 -16.95 4.32
C ALA A 72 11.15 -15.84 3.89
N GLN A 73 11.83 -15.98 2.76
CA GLN A 73 12.69 -14.92 2.22
C GLN A 73 11.89 -13.69 1.80
N SER A 74 10.74 -13.86 1.13
CA SER A 74 9.84 -12.75 0.79
C SER A 74 9.34 -12.02 2.04
N TYR A 75 8.97 -12.77 3.09
CA TYR A 75 8.60 -12.19 4.39
C TYR A 75 9.75 -11.37 5.00
N ILE A 76 10.96 -11.95 5.05
CA ILE A 76 12.16 -11.28 5.61
C ILE A 76 12.43 -9.97 4.85
N PHE A 77 12.43 -10.03 3.52
CA PHE A 77 12.68 -8.85 2.69
C PHE A 77 11.65 -7.75 2.94
N GLY A 78 10.36 -8.09 2.92
CA GLY A 78 9.29 -7.13 3.18
C GLY A 78 9.35 -6.52 4.59
N GLU A 79 9.69 -7.34 5.61
CA GLU A 79 9.86 -6.88 6.98
C GLU A 79 11.05 -5.90 7.10
N GLU A 80 12.21 -6.24 6.54
CA GLU A 80 13.40 -5.39 6.61
C GLU A 80 13.22 -4.06 5.87
N LEU A 81 12.54 -4.04 4.71
CA LEU A 81 12.17 -2.80 4.02
C LEU A 81 11.27 -1.92 4.89
N GLN A 82 10.30 -2.51 5.59
CA GLN A 82 9.40 -1.79 6.49
C GLN A 82 10.10 -1.30 7.75
N MET A 83 11.02 -2.10 8.31
CA MET A 83 11.84 -1.73 9.48
C MET A 83 12.84 -0.61 9.17
N TYR A 84 13.29 -0.52 7.93
CA TYR A 84 14.22 0.52 7.47
C TYR A 84 13.51 1.75 6.93
N PRO A 85 12.24 1.91 7.11
CA PRO A 85 11.12 2.59 6.48
C PRO A 85 11.35 3.08 5.03
N VAL A 86 12.08 2.32 4.23
CA VAL A 86 12.25 2.64 2.80
C VAL A 86 11.08 2.14 1.99
N ARG A 87 10.42 3.05 1.28
CA ARG A 87 9.31 2.70 0.40
C ARG A 87 9.78 2.72 -1.05
N GLY A 88 9.57 1.61 -1.77
CA GLY A 88 9.63 1.56 -3.23
C GLY A 88 8.39 2.17 -3.87
N LEU A 89 8.18 1.88 -5.17
CA LEU A 89 6.95 2.26 -5.86
C LEU A 89 5.71 1.82 -5.06
N PRO A 90 4.65 2.64 -5.06
CA PRO A 90 3.35 2.19 -4.57
C PRO A 90 2.95 0.87 -5.22
N SER A 91 2.36 -0.02 -4.45
CA SER A 91 2.01 -1.38 -4.88
C SER A 91 1.07 -1.46 -6.08
N PHE A 92 0.49 -0.34 -6.53
CA PHE A 92 -0.44 -0.30 -7.67
C PHE A 92 0.15 -0.88 -8.95
N GLY A 93 1.40 -0.54 -9.28
CA GLY A 93 2.13 -1.15 -10.41
C GLY A 93 2.55 -2.59 -10.10
N PRO A 94 3.56 -2.79 -9.23
CA PRO A 94 4.19 -4.10 -9.05
C PRO A 94 3.31 -5.12 -8.35
N GLY A 95 2.49 -4.72 -7.38
CA GLY A 95 1.71 -5.63 -6.53
C GLY A 95 0.27 -5.85 -6.99
N LEU A 96 -0.32 -4.95 -7.79
CA LEU A 96 -1.73 -5.02 -8.17
C LEU A 96 -1.93 -5.23 -9.66
N VAL A 97 -1.57 -4.28 -10.52
CA VAL A 97 -1.84 -4.41 -11.97
C VAL A 97 -0.93 -5.42 -12.66
N ALA A 98 0.34 -5.51 -12.29
CA ALA A 98 1.24 -6.46 -12.93
C ALA A 98 0.80 -7.92 -12.76
N PRO A 99 0.38 -8.40 -11.57
CA PRO A 99 -0.25 -9.72 -11.42
C PRO A 99 -1.43 -9.95 -12.37
N VAL A 100 -2.26 -8.95 -12.60
CA VAL A 100 -3.39 -9.06 -13.55
C VAL A 100 -2.87 -9.14 -14.98
N ILE A 101 -1.86 -8.33 -15.33
CA ILE A 101 -1.27 -8.33 -16.69
C ILE A 101 -0.57 -9.66 -17.01
N TYR A 102 0.30 -10.17 -16.10
CA TYR A 102 1.01 -11.41 -16.44
C TYR A 102 0.11 -12.65 -16.40
N THR A 103 -1.03 -12.60 -15.67
CA THR A 103 -1.98 -13.73 -15.60
C THR A 103 -3.01 -13.69 -16.73
N PHE A 104 -3.58 -12.53 -17.04
CA PHE A 104 -4.73 -12.38 -17.95
C PHE A 104 -4.45 -11.54 -19.18
N GLY A 105 -3.39 -10.75 -19.19
CA GLY A 105 -3.02 -9.89 -20.31
C GLY A 105 -2.44 -10.68 -21.49
N ASN A 106 -2.50 -10.06 -22.66
CA ASN A 106 -1.87 -10.62 -23.87
C ASN A 106 -0.36 -10.35 -23.89
N GLU A 107 0.37 -11.02 -24.78
CA GLU A 107 1.83 -10.94 -24.87
C GLU A 107 2.35 -9.52 -25.18
N ALA A 108 1.59 -8.72 -25.92
CA ALA A 108 1.95 -7.34 -26.19
C ALA A 108 1.88 -6.49 -24.92
N GLN A 109 0.82 -6.64 -24.12
CA GLN A 109 0.67 -5.97 -22.82
C GLN A 109 1.78 -6.38 -21.85
N LYS A 110 2.09 -7.66 -21.74
CA LYS A 110 3.17 -8.19 -20.88
C LYS A 110 4.52 -7.57 -21.26
N ARG A 111 4.90 -7.66 -22.52
CA ARG A 111 6.18 -7.12 -23.03
C ARG A 111 6.28 -5.60 -22.90
N TYR A 112 5.18 -4.88 -23.03
CA TYR A 112 5.20 -3.43 -22.92
C TYR A 112 5.21 -2.94 -21.48
N HIS A 113 4.36 -3.47 -20.61
CA HIS A 113 4.14 -2.91 -19.28
C HIS A 113 5.06 -3.48 -18.20
N LEU A 114 5.31 -4.81 -18.17
CA LEU A 114 6.00 -5.43 -17.06
C LEU A 114 7.41 -4.90 -16.84
N PRO A 115 8.30 -4.80 -17.86
CA PRO A 115 9.63 -4.22 -17.65
C PRO A 115 9.60 -2.77 -17.17
N ARG A 116 8.64 -1.97 -17.65
CA ARG A 116 8.48 -0.56 -17.29
C ARG A 116 7.96 -0.37 -15.88
N ILE A 117 7.12 -1.28 -15.40
CA ILE A 117 6.70 -1.32 -13.99
C ILE A 117 7.89 -1.66 -13.11
N ALA A 118 8.64 -2.71 -13.43
CA ALA A 118 9.78 -3.15 -12.62
C ALA A 118 10.88 -2.08 -12.52
N ASN A 119 11.10 -1.30 -13.59
CA ASN A 119 12.10 -0.23 -13.64
C ASN A 119 11.57 1.14 -13.21
N ALA A 120 10.33 1.24 -12.77
CA ALA A 120 9.69 2.51 -12.43
C ALA A 120 9.67 3.54 -13.58
N ASP A 121 9.58 3.08 -14.83
CA ASP A 121 9.40 3.96 -16.00
C ASP A 121 7.94 4.34 -16.17
N HIS A 122 7.01 3.53 -15.63
CA HIS A 122 5.60 3.81 -15.57
C HIS A 122 5.10 3.82 -14.11
N TRP A 123 4.55 4.94 -13.71
CA TRP A 123 3.83 5.06 -12.44
C TRP A 123 2.35 4.72 -12.66
N TRP A 124 1.80 3.85 -11.84
CA TRP A 124 0.42 3.36 -11.95
C TRP A 124 -0.46 3.84 -10.82
N CYS A 125 -1.71 4.14 -11.12
CA CYS A 125 -2.76 4.34 -10.12
C CYS A 125 -3.97 3.45 -10.38
N GLN A 126 -4.86 3.36 -9.38
CA GLN A 126 -6.02 2.46 -9.38
C GLN A 126 -7.33 3.23 -9.56
N GLY A 127 -8.07 2.94 -10.62
CA GLY A 127 -9.38 3.52 -10.91
C GLY A 127 -10.53 2.57 -10.54
N PHE A 128 -10.75 2.33 -9.25
CA PHE A 128 -11.80 1.42 -8.78
C PHE A 128 -12.99 2.19 -8.21
N SER A 129 -12.83 2.80 -7.04
CA SER A 129 -13.90 3.49 -6.30
C SER A 129 -14.49 4.67 -7.07
N GLU A 130 -15.79 4.89 -6.87
CA GLU A 130 -16.55 6.04 -7.35
C GLU A 130 -17.29 6.71 -6.18
N PRO A 131 -17.78 7.93 -6.30
CA PRO A 131 -18.55 8.60 -5.23
C PRO A 131 -19.70 7.74 -4.70
N GLY A 132 -20.35 6.94 -5.57
CA GLY A 132 -21.43 6.03 -5.20
C GLY A 132 -21.06 4.54 -5.12
N ALA A 133 -19.78 4.17 -5.25
CA ALA A 133 -19.33 2.77 -5.31
C ALA A 133 -18.01 2.58 -4.59
N GLY A 134 -18.04 2.34 -3.28
CA GLY A 134 -16.90 2.02 -2.42
C GLY A 134 -16.91 0.54 -2.03
N SER A 135 -17.48 0.20 -0.87
CA SER A 135 -17.62 -1.19 -0.42
C SER A 135 -18.49 -2.04 -1.36
N ASP A 136 -19.54 -1.47 -1.94
CA ASP A 136 -20.28 -2.08 -3.06
C ASP A 136 -19.66 -1.68 -4.41
N LEU A 137 -18.40 -2.07 -4.62
CA LEU A 137 -17.64 -1.72 -5.81
C LEU A 137 -18.33 -2.17 -7.11
N ALA A 138 -19.07 -3.29 -7.08
CA ALA A 138 -19.78 -3.79 -8.25
C ALA A 138 -20.86 -2.82 -8.76
N SER A 139 -21.27 -1.82 -7.98
CA SER A 139 -22.24 -0.80 -8.38
C SER A 139 -21.62 0.36 -9.17
N LEU A 140 -20.34 0.28 -9.56
CA LEU A 140 -19.63 1.28 -10.35
C LEU A 140 -20.39 1.64 -11.66
N ARG A 141 -20.29 2.91 -12.06
CA ARG A 141 -21.04 3.50 -13.19
C ARG A 141 -20.16 4.10 -14.29
N THR A 142 -18.84 4.26 -14.06
CA THR A 142 -17.92 4.70 -15.12
C THR A 142 -18.11 3.80 -16.34
N ARG A 143 -18.67 4.35 -17.41
CA ARG A 143 -19.11 3.60 -18.60
C ARG A 143 -18.02 3.55 -19.64
N ALA A 144 -17.87 2.40 -20.30
CA ALA A 144 -17.04 2.23 -21.48
C ALA A 144 -17.89 1.61 -22.59
N VAL A 145 -18.07 2.35 -23.68
CA VAL A 145 -18.85 1.90 -24.85
C VAL A 145 -17.89 1.64 -25.99
N ARG A 146 -17.95 0.45 -26.55
CA ARG A 146 -17.13 0.09 -27.71
C ARG A 146 -17.59 0.85 -28.93
N ASN A 147 -16.67 1.51 -29.62
CA ASN A 147 -16.87 2.21 -30.88
C ASN A 147 -15.72 1.85 -31.84
N GLY A 148 -15.91 0.84 -32.66
CA GLY A 148 -14.90 0.30 -33.57
C GLY A 148 -13.71 -0.30 -32.80
N ASP A 149 -12.54 0.29 -32.98
CA ASP A 149 -11.27 -0.10 -32.37
C ASP A 149 -10.97 0.56 -31.04
N HIS A 150 -11.93 1.33 -30.47
CA HIS A 150 -11.79 2.03 -29.20
C HIS A 150 -12.98 1.77 -28.27
N TYR A 151 -12.74 1.95 -26.98
CA TYR A 151 -13.77 2.25 -25.99
C TYR A 151 -13.85 3.76 -25.78
N ILE A 152 -15.05 4.30 -25.67
CA ILE A 152 -15.32 5.67 -25.23
C ILE A 152 -15.67 5.61 -23.74
N VAL A 153 -14.79 6.15 -22.92
CA VAL A 153 -14.92 6.09 -21.44
C VAL A 153 -15.44 7.42 -20.92
N ASN A 154 -16.52 7.34 -20.10
CA ASN A 154 -17.12 8.48 -19.41
C ASN A 154 -17.41 8.10 -17.96
N GLY A 155 -17.09 9.00 -17.02
CA GLY A 155 -17.36 8.79 -15.62
C GLY A 155 -16.36 9.46 -14.69
N GLN A 156 -16.37 9.02 -13.42
CA GLN A 156 -15.53 9.59 -12.38
C GLN A 156 -15.03 8.48 -11.46
N LYS A 157 -13.74 8.53 -11.12
CA LYS A 157 -13.15 7.75 -10.04
C LYS A 157 -12.79 8.67 -8.89
N THR A 158 -12.81 8.14 -7.66
CA THR A 158 -12.43 8.89 -6.46
C THR A 158 -11.49 8.08 -5.57
N TRP A 159 -10.81 8.76 -4.67
CA TRP A 159 -9.80 8.19 -3.78
C TRP A 159 -8.64 7.53 -4.53
N THR A 160 -8.33 8.03 -5.74
CA THR A 160 -7.26 7.50 -6.58
C THR A 160 -5.91 7.99 -6.06
N THR A 161 -5.19 7.11 -5.36
CA THR A 161 -3.92 7.45 -4.72
C THR A 161 -2.85 7.77 -5.75
N LEU A 162 -2.19 8.93 -5.57
CA LEU A 162 -1.08 9.45 -6.37
C LEU A 162 -1.36 9.49 -7.88
N ALA A 163 -2.62 9.72 -8.27
CA ALA A 163 -3.00 9.87 -9.68
C ALA A 163 -2.30 11.06 -10.35
N GLN A 164 -1.94 12.09 -9.59
CA GLN A 164 -1.18 13.24 -10.09
C GLN A 164 0.22 12.88 -10.60
N TYR A 165 0.76 11.72 -10.20
CA TYR A 165 2.07 11.23 -10.67
C TYR A 165 1.95 10.12 -11.71
N ALA A 166 0.73 9.59 -11.94
CA ALA A 166 0.52 8.39 -12.72
C ALA A 166 0.66 8.62 -14.23
N ASP A 167 1.36 7.71 -14.89
CA ASP A 167 1.40 7.61 -16.35
C ASP A 167 0.23 6.74 -16.85
N TRP A 168 -0.20 5.75 -16.04
CA TRP A 168 -1.24 4.78 -16.36
C TRP A 168 -2.21 4.58 -15.20
N ILE A 169 -3.49 4.38 -15.53
CA ILE A 169 -4.51 3.93 -14.59
C ILE A 169 -5.10 2.59 -15.03
N PHE A 170 -5.14 1.62 -14.13
CA PHE A 170 -5.95 0.42 -14.35
C PHE A 170 -7.34 0.65 -13.79
N CYS A 171 -8.34 0.51 -14.64
CA CYS A 171 -9.69 1.01 -14.37
C CYS A 171 -10.74 -0.07 -14.53
N LEU A 172 -11.63 -0.22 -13.54
CA LEU A 172 -12.86 -0.98 -13.68
C LEU A 172 -13.93 -0.09 -14.32
N VAL A 173 -14.51 -0.58 -15.41
CA VAL A 173 -15.51 0.16 -16.17
C VAL A 173 -16.75 -0.69 -16.44
N ARG A 174 -17.91 -0.05 -16.59
CA ARG A 174 -19.18 -0.67 -16.97
C ARG A 174 -19.26 -0.79 -18.50
N THR A 175 -19.11 -2.01 -19.01
CA THR A 175 -19.26 -2.32 -20.44
C THR A 175 -20.65 -2.84 -20.78
N ASP A 176 -21.30 -3.56 -19.86
CA ASP A 176 -22.69 -3.98 -20.03
C ASP A 176 -23.55 -3.58 -18.82
N PRO A 177 -24.48 -2.63 -18.96
CA PRO A 177 -25.38 -2.20 -17.87
C PRO A 177 -26.65 -3.09 -17.74
N HIS A 178 -26.90 -4.04 -18.64
CA HIS A 178 -28.15 -4.80 -18.71
C HIS A 178 -28.09 -6.16 -18.01
N VAL A 179 -26.92 -6.54 -17.50
CA VAL A 179 -26.68 -7.80 -16.77
C VAL A 179 -26.52 -7.57 -15.27
N LYS A 180 -26.41 -8.66 -14.49
CA LYS A 180 -26.04 -8.55 -13.07
C LYS A 180 -24.78 -7.71 -12.92
N LYS A 181 -24.76 -6.80 -11.94
CA LYS A 181 -23.72 -5.76 -11.77
C LYS A 181 -22.28 -6.31 -11.80
N GLN A 182 -22.03 -7.54 -11.38
CA GLN A 182 -20.73 -8.18 -11.41
C GLN A 182 -20.34 -8.71 -12.80
N LEU A 183 -21.30 -8.95 -13.69
CA LEU A 183 -21.07 -9.57 -15.00
C LEU A 183 -20.83 -8.57 -16.12
N GLY A 184 -21.09 -7.29 -15.90
CA GLY A 184 -20.95 -6.24 -16.94
C GLY A 184 -19.77 -5.29 -16.66
N ILE A 185 -18.71 -5.76 -16.03
CA ILE A 185 -17.53 -4.97 -15.68
C ILE A 185 -16.32 -5.48 -16.49
N SER A 186 -15.57 -4.55 -17.09
CA SER A 186 -14.32 -4.82 -17.79
C SER A 186 -13.14 -4.13 -17.10
N PHE A 187 -11.92 -4.57 -17.41
CA PHE A 187 -10.67 -4.07 -16.86
C PHE A 187 -9.84 -3.42 -17.96
N LEU A 188 -9.71 -2.09 -17.93
CA LEU A 188 -8.98 -1.32 -18.94
C LEU A 188 -7.69 -0.73 -18.39
N LEU A 189 -6.65 -0.71 -19.23
CA LEU A 189 -5.43 0.04 -19.01
C LEU A 189 -5.55 1.36 -19.77
N ILE A 190 -5.55 2.49 -19.06
CA ILE A 190 -5.78 3.80 -19.68
C ILE A 190 -4.54 4.67 -19.48
N ASP A 191 -4.03 5.24 -20.55
CA ASP A 191 -2.95 6.22 -20.53
C ASP A 191 -3.49 7.53 -19.93
N MET A 192 -2.89 7.99 -18.83
CA MET A 192 -3.33 9.20 -18.10
C MET A 192 -3.11 10.50 -18.90
N LYS A 193 -2.33 10.43 -19.98
CA LYS A 193 -2.13 11.54 -20.92
C LYS A 193 -3.22 11.64 -21.99
N SER A 194 -4.17 10.70 -22.02
CA SER A 194 -5.26 10.72 -23.00
C SER A 194 -6.11 11.97 -22.86
N PRO A 195 -6.49 12.64 -23.98
CA PRO A 195 -7.42 13.78 -23.93
C PRO A 195 -8.72 13.41 -23.25
N GLY A 196 -9.29 14.34 -22.46
CA GLY A 196 -10.52 14.16 -21.71
C GLY A 196 -10.32 13.61 -20.29
N ILE A 197 -9.06 13.36 -19.85
CA ILE A 197 -8.79 13.02 -18.44
C ILE A 197 -8.45 14.29 -17.66
N THR A 198 -9.14 14.45 -16.52
CA THR A 198 -8.84 15.50 -15.55
C THR A 198 -8.59 14.88 -14.19
N VAL A 199 -7.45 15.21 -13.57
CA VAL A 199 -7.09 14.81 -12.22
C VAL A 199 -7.29 15.99 -11.28
N ARG A 200 -8.08 15.80 -10.20
CA ARG A 200 -8.32 16.83 -9.18
C ARG A 200 -7.87 16.29 -7.82
N PRO A 201 -6.87 16.90 -7.19
CA PRO A 201 -6.44 16.52 -5.84
C PRO A 201 -7.54 16.72 -4.80
N ILE A 202 -7.60 15.80 -3.83
CA ILE A 202 -8.46 15.90 -2.65
C ILE A 202 -7.57 16.20 -1.46
N GLN A 203 -7.78 17.34 -0.80
CA GLN A 203 -7.08 17.63 0.44
C GLN A 203 -7.63 16.76 1.56
N LEU A 204 -6.74 16.04 2.24
CA LEU A 204 -7.06 15.19 3.37
C LEU A 204 -6.93 15.96 4.69
N ILE A 205 -7.45 15.36 5.78
CA ILE A 205 -7.41 15.96 7.12
C ILE A 205 -5.98 16.16 7.66
N ASP A 206 -5.00 15.42 7.13
CA ASP A 206 -3.58 15.57 7.42
C ASP A 206 -2.91 16.71 6.64
N GLY A 207 -3.67 17.41 5.78
CA GLY A 207 -3.19 18.47 4.90
C GLY A 207 -2.61 17.98 3.58
N SER A 208 -2.40 16.68 3.41
CA SER A 208 -1.81 16.11 2.19
C SER A 208 -2.81 16.04 1.03
N TYR A 209 -2.27 15.84 -0.19
CA TYR A 209 -3.02 15.60 -1.43
C TYR A 209 -2.68 14.22 -1.99
N GLU A 210 -2.65 13.19 -1.14
CA GLU A 210 -2.29 11.83 -1.53
C GLU A 210 -3.31 11.19 -2.48
N VAL A 211 -4.58 11.56 -2.38
CA VAL A 211 -5.67 10.96 -3.18
C VAL A 211 -6.34 11.99 -4.08
N ASN A 212 -6.95 11.50 -5.16
CA ASN A 212 -7.50 12.33 -6.22
C ASN A 212 -8.89 11.85 -6.67
N GLU A 213 -9.65 12.76 -7.26
CA GLU A 213 -10.70 12.46 -8.21
C GLU A 213 -10.11 12.40 -9.62
N VAL A 214 -10.56 11.44 -10.43
CA VAL A 214 -10.18 11.32 -11.84
C VAL A 214 -11.45 11.30 -12.67
N PHE A 215 -11.59 12.30 -13.53
CA PHE A 215 -12.74 12.46 -14.44
C PHE A 215 -12.36 11.98 -15.84
N PHE A 216 -13.28 11.28 -16.48
CA PHE A 216 -13.18 10.83 -17.86
C PHE A 216 -14.33 11.46 -18.64
N ASP A 217 -13.99 12.30 -19.61
CA ASP A 217 -14.94 12.92 -20.54
C ASP A 217 -14.57 12.50 -21.97
N THR A 218 -15.35 11.58 -22.50
CA THR A 218 -15.22 11.07 -23.86
C THR A 218 -13.81 10.55 -24.19
N VAL A 219 -13.17 9.90 -23.20
CA VAL A 219 -11.80 9.39 -23.33
C VAL A 219 -11.76 8.19 -24.25
N ARG A 220 -10.92 8.27 -25.30
CA ARG A 220 -10.73 7.19 -26.27
C ARG A 220 -9.64 6.21 -25.78
N VAL A 221 -10.03 4.97 -25.55
CA VAL A 221 -9.13 3.91 -25.07
C VAL A 221 -9.08 2.79 -26.12
N PRO A 222 -7.93 2.44 -26.70
CA PRO A 222 -7.83 1.37 -27.68
C PRO A 222 -8.37 0.04 -27.13
N VAL A 223 -9.04 -0.76 -27.94
CA VAL A 223 -9.53 -2.09 -27.54
C VAL A 223 -8.41 -3.04 -27.14
N THR A 224 -7.19 -2.81 -27.63
CA THR A 224 -5.98 -3.54 -27.24
C THR A 224 -5.57 -3.32 -25.78
N ASN A 225 -6.11 -2.29 -25.12
CA ASN A 225 -5.88 -1.99 -23.70
C ASN A 225 -6.88 -2.71 -22.77
N LEU A 226 -7.80 -3.50 -23.31
CA LEU A 226 -8.61 -4.42 -22.53
C LEU A 226 -7.73 -5.56 -22.02
N VAL A 227 -7.75 -5.82 -20.71
CA VAL A 227 -7.08 -6.97 -20.14
C VAL A 227 -8.02 -8.17 -20.16
N GLY A 228 -7.54 -9.27 -20.74
CA GLY A 228 -8.32 -10.50 -20.89
C GLY A 228 -9.57 -10.32 -21.72
N GLU A 229 -10.72 -10.71 -21.20
CA GLU A 229 -12.02 -10.71 -21.87
C GLU A 229 -12.93 -9.57 -21.38
N GLU A 230 -13.74 -9.04 -22.30
CA GLU A 230 -14.79 -8.08 -21.94
C GLU A 230 -15.79 -8.69 -20.95
N ASN A 231 -16.24 -7.90 -20.01
CA ASN A 231 -17.18 -8.30 -18.95
C ASN A 231 -16.61 -9.31 -17.90
N LYS A 232 -15.31 -9.61 -17.93
CA LYS A 232 -14.63 -10.44 -16.92
C LYS A 232 -13.85 -9.64 -15.86
N GLY A 233 -13.88 -8.33 -15.94
CA GLY A 233 -13.12 -7.44 -15.03
C GLY A 233 -13.40 -7.65 -13.55
N TRP A 234 -14.60 -8.10 -13.18
CA TRP A 234 -14.90 -8.44 -11.78
C TRP A 234 -14.10 -9.63 -11.27
N ALA A 235 -13.87 -10.63 -12.09
CA ALA A 235 -13.02 -11.78 -11.74
C ALA A 235 -11.56 -11.34 -11.55
N TYR A 236 -11.07 -10.47 -12.43
CA TYR A 236 -9.71 -9.91 -12.33
C TYR A 236 -9.55 -9.00 -11.10
N ALA A 237 -10.55 -8.20 -10.77
CA ALA A 237 -10.58 -7.41 -9.55
C ALA A 237 -10.53 -8.27 -8.29
N LYS A 238 -11.28 -9.38 -8.23
CA LYS A 238 -11.22 -10.32 -7.10
C LYS A 238 -9.85 -10.97 -6.94
N PHE A 239 -9.22 -11.35 -8.04
CA PHE A 239 -7.85 -11.88 -8.05
C PHE A 239 -6.87 -10.85 -7.48
N LEU A 240 -6.90 -9.62 -7.99
CA LEU A 240 -6.07 -8.51 -7.53
C LEU A 240 -6.25 -8.23 -6.03
N LEU A 241 -7.49 -8.05 -5.57
CA LEU A 241 -7.81 -7.76 -4.17
C LEU A 241 -7.41 -8.90 -3.22
N GLY A 242 -7.27 -10.12 -3.73
CA GLY A 242 -6.73 -11.25 -2.99
C GLY A 242 -5.27 -11.08 -2.62
N ASN A 243 -4.47 -10.53 -3.53
CA ASN A 243 -3.04 -10.33 -3.34
C ASN A 243 -2.72 -9.12 -2.44
N GLU A 244 -3.57 -8.10 -2.41
CA GLU A 244 -3.36 -6.85 -1.67
C GLU A 244 -3.25 -7.04 -0.14
N ARG A 245 -3.96 -8.01 0.41
CA ARG A 245 -4.16 -8.16 1.86
C ARG A 245 -2.90 -8.45 2.66
N PHE A 246 -1.90 -9.11 2.07
CA PHE A 246 -0.64 -9.40 2.74
C PHE A 246 0.18 -8.14 3.02
N GLY A 247 0.19 -7.18 2.10
CA GLY A 247 0.89 -5.89 2.25
C GLY A 247 0.30 -4.99 3.36
N ILE A 248 -1.01 -5.06 3.59
CA ILE A 248 -1.72 -4.18 4.55
C ILE A 248 -1.40 -4.52 6.01
N THR A 249 -0.93 -5.74 6.32
CA THR A 249 -0.62 -6.18 7.69
C THR A 249 0.45 -5.29 8.36
N SER A 250 1.46 -4.84 7.61
CA SER A 250 2.48 -3.84 8.01
C SER A 250 3.15 -4.13 9.37
N VAL A 251 3.51 -5.40 9.62
CA VAL A 251 4.16 -5.83 10.87
C VAL A 251 5.49 -5.11 11.06
N GLY A 252 6.34 -5.05 10.03
CA GLY A 252 7.63 -4.38 10.10
C GLY A 252 7.51 -2.88 10.40
N SER A 253 6.58 -2.18 9.74
CA SER A 253 6.31 -0.76 10.01
C SER A 253 5.80 -0.53 11.43
N SER A 254 5.00 -1.45 11.98
CA SER A 254 4.53 -1.36 13.36
C SER A 254 5.65 -1.63 14.37
N LYS A 255 6.57 -2.55 14.07
CA LYS A 255 7.80 -2.77 14.87
C LYS A 255 8.67 -1.52 14.90
N GLU A 256 8.91 -0.92 13.73
CA GLU A 256 9.68 0.33 13.64
C GLU A 256 9.03 1.43 14.47
N ARG A 257 7.72 1.61 14.34
CA ARG A 257 7.00 2.64 15.08
C ARG A 257 7.06 2.42 16.59
N ILE A 258 6.95 1.19 17.09
CA ILE A 258 7.11 0.88 18.52
C ILE A 258 8.56 1.19 18.98
N ARG A 259 9.56 0.82 18.18
CA ARG A 259 10.95 1.18 18.46
C ARG A 259 11.13 2.70 18.56
N ARG A 260 10.54 3.44 17.63
CA ARG A 260 10.55 4.92 17.59
C ARG A 260 9.85 5.51 18.81
N ILE A 261 8.67 4.98 19.19
CA ILE A 261 7.94 5.38 20.40
C ILE A 261 8.84 5.26 21.62
N LYS A 262 9.49 4.12 21.82
CA LYS A 262 10.39 3.90 22.97
C LYS A 262 11.57 4.88 22.97
N CYS A 263 12.20 5.06 21.82
CA CYS A 263 13.31 6.00 21.66
C CYS A 263 12.90 7.44 22.01
N LEU A 264 11.81 7.93 21.42
CA LEU A 264 11.35 9.30 21.64
C LEU A 264 10.81 9.51 23.08
N ALA A 265 10.09 8.52 23.63
CA ALA A 265 9.61 8.60 25.01
C ALA A 265 10.74 8.61 26.06
N SER A 266 11.92 8.08 25.72
CA SER A 266 13.11 8.20 26.56
C SER A 266 13.78 9.58 26.52
N LEU A 267 13.38 10.44 25.58
CA LEU A 267 13.85 11.83 25.45
C LEU A 267 12.82 12.84 25.98
N CYS A 268 11.57 12.42 26.16
CA CYS A 268 10.49 13.29 26.64
C CYS A 268 10.35 13.22 28.15
N ARG A 269 10.41 14.37 28.81
CA ARG A 269 10.23 14.51 30.28
C ARG A 269 8.80 14.93 30.61
N VAL A 270 8.18 14.24 31.57
CA VAL A 270 6.86 14.57 32.10
C VAL A 270 6.98 14.63 33.64
N GLY A 271 6.93 15.83 34.20
CA GLY A 271 7.28 16.06 35.62
C GLY A 271 8.75 15.70 35.83
N GLU A 272 8.99 14.91 36.88
CA GLU A 272 10.35 14.50 37.27
C GLU A 272 10.89 13.26 36.53
N LYS A 273 10.04 12.55 35.80
CA LYS A 273 10.38 11.27 35.10
C LYS A 273 10.40 11.43 33.61
N MET A 274 11.13 10.55 32.93
CA MET A 274 10.96 10.37 31.47
C MET A 274 9.62 9.67 31.23
N LEU A 275 9.00 9.99 30.08
CA LEU A 275 7.72 9.40 29.70
C LEU A 275 7.77 7.86 29.67
N ILE A 276 8.88 7.30 29.18
CA ILE A 276 9.11 5.85 29.15
C ILE A 276 9.10 5.19 30.53
N ASP A 277 9.43 5.94 31.61
CA ASP A 277 9.48 5.43 32.97
C ASP A 277 8.13 5.50 33.71
N GLN A 278 7.12 6.11 33.09
CA GLN A 278 5.78 6.17 33.64
C GLN A 278 5.09 4.80 33.47
N ALA A 279 4.55 4.26 34.56
CA ALA A 279 3.93 2.94 34.58
C ALA A 279 2.78 2.82 33.57
N SER A 280 1.88 3.82 33.51
CA SER A 280 0.75 3.85 32.58
C SER A 280 1.19 3.86 31.11
N PHE A 281 2.27 4.57 30.76
CA PHE A 281 2.80 4.58 29.42
C PHE A 281 3.46 3.25 29.05
N ARG A 282 4.25 2.68 29.95
CA ARG A 282 4.88 1.36 29.77
C ARG A 282 3.86 0.26 29.56
N GLU A 283 2.74 0.31 30.27
CA GLU A 283 1.63 -0.64 30.11
C GLU A 283 1.03 -0.57 28.71
N LYS A 284 0.80 0.63 28.16
CA LYS A 284 0.34 0.83 26.78
C LYS A 284 1.34 0.26 25.76
N VAL A 285 2.63 0.53 25.92
CA VAL A 285 3.69 -0.03 25.06
C VAL A 285 3.68 -1.56 25.12
N ALA A 286 3.63 -2.14 26.31
CA ALA A 286 3.62 -3.60 26.49
C ALA A 286 2.40 -4.25 25.83
N ALA A 287 1.20 -3.66 25.96
CA ALA A 287 -0.02 -4.15 25.32
C ALA A 287 0.11 -4.17 23.78
N LEU A 288 0.70 -3.11 23.20
CA LEU A 288 0.97 -3.06 21.76
C LEU A 288 1.99 -4.12 21.31
N GLU A 289 3.06 -4.33 22.09
CA GLU A 289 4.06 -5.35 21.78
C GLU A 289 3.48 -6.77 21.81
N VAL A 290 2.64 -7.08 22.79
CA VAL A 290 1.93 -8.37 22.88
C VAL A 290 1.00 -8.55 21.68
N GLY A 291 0.18 -7.53 21.36
CA GLY A 291 -0.70 -7.57 20.20
C GLY A 291 0.04 -7.72 18.88
N LEU A 292 1.14 -6.99 18.68
CA LEU A 292 1.98 -7.07 17.49
C LEU A 292 2.66 -8.44 17.38
N LYS A 293 3.10 -9.02 18.50
CA LYS A 293 3.71 -10.36 18.51
C LYS A 293 2.70 -11.43 18.09
N ALA A 294 1.47 -11.35 18.57
CA ALA A 294 0.39 -12.24 18.16
C ALA A 294 0.09 -12.11 16.65
N LEU A 295 0.06 -10.88 16.13
CA LEU A 295 -0.13 -10.61 14.71
C LEU A 295 1.01 -11.18 13.87
N GLU A 296 2.27 -10.98 14.28
CA GLU A 296 3.47 -11.50 13.62
C GLU A 296 3.43 -13.04 13.51
N VAL A 297 3.16 -13.72 14.62
CA VAL A 297 3.05 -15.19 14.64
C VAL A 297 1.92 -15.66 13.73
N THR A 298 0.79 -14.95 13.72
CA THR A 298 -0.34 -15.28 12.82
C THR A 298 0.07 -15.12 11.36
N GLN A 299 0.78 -14.05 11.00
CA GLN A 299 1.28 -13.83 9.65
C GLN A 299 2.28 -14.92 9.23
N LEU A 300 3.24 -15.26 10.09
CA LEU A 300 4.21 -16.33 9.82
C LEU A 300 3.52 -17.69 9.60
N ARG A 301 2.45 -18.00 10.34
CA ARG A 301 1.64 -19.20 10.11
C ARG A 301 0.97 -19.20 8.75
N VAL A 302 0.43 -18.05 8.31
CA VAL A 302 -0.17 -17.91 6.98
C VAL A 302 0.89 -18.09 5.89
N VAL A 303 2.05 -17.46 6.04
CA VAL A 303 3.20 -17.60 5.13
C VAL A 303 3.67 -19.06 5.05
N ALA A 304 3.84 -19.74 6.18
CA ALA A 304 4.27 -21.14 6.21
C ALA A 304 3.24 -22.09 5.58
N ASN A 305 1.95 -21.76 5.62
CA ASN A 305 0.90 -22.56 5.01
C ASN A 305 0.71 -22.24 3.50
N ALA A 306 1.13 -21.06 3.03
CA ALA A 306 0.99 -20.68 1.63
C ALA A 306 1.70 -21.66 0.68
N SER A 307 2.87 -22.19 1.07
CA SER A 307 3.64 -23.16 0.30
C SER A 307 2.96 -24.56 0.20
N LYS A 308 1.95 -24.80 1.02
CA LYS A 308 1.23 -26.09 1.08
C LYS A 308 -0.15 -26.08 0.41
N ARG A 309 -0.60 -24.90 -0.04
CA ARG A 309 -1.94 -24.71 -0.62
C ARG A 309 -1.91 -24.73 -2.14
N GLN A 310 -2.95 -25.33 -2.73
CA GLN A 310 -3.25 -25.12 -4.15
C GLN A 310 -3.68 -23.68 -4.37
N GLU A 311 -3.22 -23.05 -5.45
CA GLU A 311 -3.25 -21.63 -5.80
C GLU A 311 -4.63 -20.92 -5.80
N SER A 312 -5.76 -21.61 -5.57
CA SER A 312 -7.09 -21.04 -5.85
C SER A 312 -7.93 -20.61 -4.65
N THR A 313 -7.53 -20.87 -3.41
CA THR A 313 -8.35 -20.54 -2.23
C THR A 313 -7.70 -19.48 -1.35
N GLN A 314 -8.34 -18.29 -1.27
CA GLN A 314 -7.96 -17.26 -0.31
C GLN A 314 -8.01 -17.80 1.12
N ASP A 315 -6.94 -17.56 1.90
CA ASP A 315 -6.93 -17.86 3.31
C ASP A 315 -7.85 -16.90 4.08
N PRO A 316 -8.92 -17.37 4.75
CA PRO A 316 -9.73 -16.51 5.60
C PRO A 316 -8.91 -15.79 6.68
N ALA A 317 -7.77 -16.35 7.09
CA ALA A 317 -6.83 -15.69 8.00
C ALA A 317 -6.28 -14.37 7.47
N SER A 318 -6.25 -14.17 6.14
CA SER A 318 -5.86 -12.88 5.55
C SER A 318 -6.79 -11.73 5.98
N ALA A 319 -8.06 -12.00 6.21
CA ALA A 319 -9.02 -11.02 6.72
C ALA A 319 -8.72 -10.67 8.19
N ILE A 320 -8.31 -11.65 9.01
CA ILE A 320 -7.88 -11.42 10.41
C ILE A 320 -6.61 -10.55 10.42
N LEU A 321 -5.65 -10.86 9.55
CA LEU A 321 -4.41 -10.07 9.42
C LEU A 321 -4.70 -8.61 9.07
N LYS A 322 -5.65 -8.36 8.15
CA LYS A 322 -6.03 -6.99 7.77
C LYS A 322 -6.69 -6.24 8.94
N ILE A 323 -7.64 -6.86 9.65
CA ILE A 323 -8.31 -6.23 10.79
C ILE A 323 -7.27 -5.88 11.87
N LYS A 324 -6.52 -6.88 12.35
CA LYS A 324 -5.56 -6.69 13.44
C LYS A 324 -4.39 -5.81 13.03
N GLY A 325 -3.92 -5.92 11.79
CA GLY A 325 -2.88 -5.03 11.26
C GLY A 325 -3.32 -3.57 11.25
N SER A 326 -4.54 -3.27 10.81
CA SER A 326 -5.06 -1.89 10.82
C SER A 326 -5.27 -1.35 12.24
N GLU A 327 -5.78 -2.17 13.17
CA GLU A 327 -5.95 -1.78 14.58
C GLU A 327 -4.60 -1.44 15.22
N ILE A 328 -3.56 -2.26 15.02
CA ILE A 328 -2.21 -2.02 15.57
C ILE A 328 -1.56 -0.80 14.93
N GLN A 329 -1.73 -0.60 13.62
CA GLN A 329 -1.23 0.60 12.95
C GLN A 329 -1.85 1.88 13.52
N GLN A 330 -3.15 1.88 13.78
CA GLN A 330 -3.85 3.02 14.38
C GLN A 330 -3.40 3.24 15.83
N ALA A 331 -3.33 2.20 16.64
CA ALA A 331 -2.95 2.29 18.04
C ALA A 331 -1.48 2.72 18.22
N THR A 332 -0.56 2.24 17.35
CA THR A 332 0.83 2.70 17.39
C THR A 332 0.97 4.16 16.94
N ALA A 333 0.16 4.62 15.97
CA ALA A 333 0.14 6.03 15.57
C ALA A 333 -0.40 6.93 16.69
N GLU A 334 -1.43 6.49 17.40
CA GLU A 334 -2.01 7.18 18.54
C GLU A 334 -1.02 7.29 19.71
N LEU A 335 -0.33 6.20 20.06
CA LEU A 335 0.67 6.23 21.13
C LEU A 335 1.87 7.11 20.76
N LEU A 336 2.26 7.17 19.48
CA LEU A 336 3.29 8.10 19.02
C LEU A 336 2.83 9.56 19.12
N LEU A 337 1.54 9.85 18.86
CA LEU A 337 0.96 11.17 19.08
C LEU A 337 0.99 11.58 20.56
N GLU A 338 0.75 10.64 21.48
CA GLU A 338 0.88 10.88 22.93
C GLU A 338 2.33 11.28 23.33
N VAL A 339 3.34 10.68 22.69
CA VAL A 339 4.75 11.07 22.89
C VAL A 339 5.02 12.52 22.48
N VAL A 340 4.41 12.97 21.40
CA VAL A 340 4.55 14.36 20.91
C VAL A 340 3.90 15.36 21.88
N GLY A 341 2.79 14.98 22.50
CA GLY A 341 2.06 15.85 23.44
C GLY A 341 1.62 17.17 22.78
N PRO A 342 1.86 18.33 23.45
CA PRO A 342 1.39 19.63 22.93
C PRO A 342 2.00 20.06 21.60
N TYR A 343 3.15 19.50 21.19
CA TYR A 343 3.76 19.78 19.90
C TYR A 343 2.99 19.15 18.72
N ALA A 344 1.94 18.38 18.98
CA ALA A 344 1.01 17.88 17.96
C ALA A 344 -0.01 18.94 17.49
N LEU A 345 -0.18 20.03 18.24
CA LEU A 345 -1.21 21.05 17.95
C LEU A 345 -0.87 21.99 16.79
N PRO A 346 0.39 22.46 16.63
CA PRO A 346 0.73 23.30 15.49
C PRO A 346 0.57 22.53 14.17
N TYR A 347 -0.11 23.16 13.20
CA TYR A 347 -0.09 22.68 11.82
C TYR A 347 1.17 23.19 11.12
N VAL A 348 1.99 22.28 10.64
CA VAL A 348 3.16 22.57 9.82
C VAL A 348 2.96 21.88 8.48
N SER A 349 2.84 22.67 7.40
CA SER A 349 2.77 22.12 6.06
C SER A 349 4.09 21.42 5.71
N GLN A 350 4.01 20.26 5.04
CA GLN A 350 5.21 19.57 4.58
C GLN A 350 5.92 20.34 3.45
N ASP A 351 5.18 21.17 2.71
CA ASP A 351 5.69 21.99 1.62
C ASP A 351 6.35 23.29 2.12
N ASP A 352 6.03 23.73 3.33
CA ASP A 352 6.50 25.01 3.89
C ASP A 352 7.82 24.90 4.69
N GLY A 353 8.49 23.75 4.64
CA GLY A 353 9.72 23.51 5.44
C GLY A 353 10.86 24.52 5.24
N GLU A 354 10.83 25.31 4.18
CA GLU A 354 11.81 26.37 3.90
C GLU A 354 11.26 27.79 4.13
N ASN A 355 9.94 27.96 4.35
CA ASN A 355 9.28 29.28 4.40
C ASN A 355 8.68 29.63 5.78
N LEU A 356 9.06 28.95 6.84
CA LEU A 356 8.63 29.33 8.18
C LEU A 356 9.31 30.64 8.60
N ASN A 357 8.51 31.69 8.82
CA ASN A 357 9.00 33.01 9.33
C ASN A 357 9.51 32.97 10.78
N GLY A 358 9.84 31.77 11.30
CA GLY A 358 10.32 31.57 12.67
C GLY A 358 10.90 30.18 12.86
N PRO A 359 11.54 29.93 14.02
CA PRO A 359 12.06 28.61 14.35
C PRO A 359 10.91 27.58 14.41
N PRO A 360 11.16 26.30 14.07
CA PRO A 360 10.17 25.24 14.18
C PRO A 360 9.67 25.12 15.64
N ILE A 361 8.36 24.85 15.77
CA ILE A 361 7.73 24.69 17.10
C ILE A 361 7.97 23.25 17.57
N GLY A 362 8.76 23.09 18.62
CA GLY A 362 9.09 21.79 19.20
C GLY A 362 10.31 21.12 18.53
N PRO A 363 10.58 19.86 18.85
CA PRO A 363 11.67 19.10 18.26
C PRO A 363 11.41 18.76 16.78
N ASP A 364 12.46 18.65 15.98
CA ASP A 364 12.39 18.43 14.52
C ASP A 364 11.58 17.20 14.10
N TRP A 365 11.51 16.20 14.97
CA TRP A 365 10.75 14.97 14.75
C TRP A 365 9.24 15.10 15.04
N ALA A 366 8.76 16.20 15.62
CA ALA A 366 7.38 16.33 16.10
C ALA A 366 6.38 16.63 14.97
N ALA A 367 6.72 17.53 14.07
CA ALA A 367 5.83 18.07 13.04
C ALA A 367 5.10 16.98 12.19
N PRO A 368 5.74 15.91 11.69
CA PRO A 368 5.10 14.93 10.81
C PRO A 368 4.22 13.92 11.55
N ILE A 369 4.21 13.89 12.89
CA ILE A 369 3.54 12.83 13.64
C ILE A 369 2.02 13.01 13.67
N ALA A 370 1.53 14.22 13.89
CA ALA A 370 0.08 14.48 13.86
C ALA A 370 -0.53 14.22 12.47
N PRO A 371 0.05 14.72 11.35
CA PRO A 371 -0.37 14.31 10.01
C PRO A 371 -0.39 12.79 9.80
N ALA A 372 0.67 12.09 10.21
CA ALA A 372 0.74 10.63 10.10
C ALA A 372 -0.35 9.92 10.93
N TYR A 373 -0.70 10.43 12.11
CA TYR A 373 -1.82 9.93 12.91
C TYR A 373 -3.16 10.10 12.18
N PHE A 374 -3.43 11.28 11.63
CA PHE A 374 -4.66 11.53 10.86
C PHE A 374 -4.72 10.66 9.61
N ASN A 375 -3.64 10.54 8.86
CA ASN A 375 -3.56 9.68 7.69
C ASN A 375 -3.83 8.20 8.04
N ALA A 376 -3.36 7.72 9.17
CA ALA A 376 -3.56 6.34 9.61
C ALA A 376 -5.03 6.00 9.92
N ARG A 377 -5.95 6.97 10.06
CA ARG A 377 -7.38 6.67 10.32
C ARG A 377 -8.04 5.92 9.18
N LYS A 378 -7.60 6.11 7.94
CA LYS A 378 -8.15 5.46 6.75
C LYS A 378 -7.74 3.99 6.58
N VAL A 379 -6.72 3.48 7.31
CA VAL A 379 -6.20 2.10 7.12
C VAL A 379 -7.22 1.01 7.45
N SER A 380 -8.23 1.31 8.27
CA SER A 380 -9.35 0.40 8.55
C SER A 380 -10.45 0.42 7.47
N ILE A 381 -10.36 1.33 6.49
CA ILE A 381 -11.37 1.56 5.46
C ILE A 381 -10.92 1.02 4.10
N TYR A 382 -9.74 1.41 3.62
CA TYR A 382 -9.25 0.97 2.30
C TYR A 382 -8.83 -0.50 2.28
N GLY A 383 -8.70 -1.10 1.08
CA GLY A 383 -8.39 -2.51 0.91
C GLY A 383 -9.51 -3.44 1.43
N GLY A 384 -10.76 -2.94 1.40
CA GLY A 384 -11.94 -3.54 2.04
C GLY A 384 -12.01 -3.20 3.53
N SER A 385 -13.09 -2.53 3.96
CA SER A 385 -13.22 -2.08 5.34
C SER A 385 -13.18 -3.24 6.35
N ASN A 386 -12.87 -2.94 7.60
CA ASN A 386 -12.84 -3.97 8.66
C ASN A 386 -14.18 -4.68 8.78
N GLU A 387 -15.30 -4.02 8.49
CA GLU A 387 -16.66 -4.60 8.45
C GLU A 387 -16.79 -5.63 7.32
N ILE A 388 -16.27 -5.29 6.13
CA ILE A 388 -16.23 -6.24 4.99
C ILE A 388 -15.35 -7.45 5.34
N GLN A 389 -14.20 -7.25 6.00
CA GLN A 389 -13.34 -8.35 6.44
C GLN A 389 -14.05 -9.25 7.47
N LYS A 390 -14.80 -8.68 8.42
CA LYS A 390 -15.64 -9.43 9.36
C LYS A 390 -16.71 -10.26 8.64
N ASN A 391 -17.37 -9.68 7.62
CA ASN A 391 -18.33 -10.41 6.80
C ASN A 391 -17.69 -11.58 6.03
N ILE A 392 -16.45 -11.41 5.55
CA ILE A 392 -15.72 -12.50 4.89
C ILE A 392 -15.44 -13.64 5.87
N ILE A 393 -14.99 -13.30 7.10
CA ILE A 393 -14.75 -14.30 8.15
C ILE A 393 -16.06 -15.03 8.50
N ALA A 394 -17.16 -14.29 8.73
CA ALA A 394 -18.46 -14.87 9.05
C ALA A 394 -18.91 -15.90 8.01
N LYS A 395 -18.80 -15.54 6.72
CA LYS A 395 -19.21 -16.44 5.62
C LYS A 395 -18.24 -17.60 5.40
N ALA A 396 -16.92 -17.34 5.40
CA ALA A 396 -15.93 -18.35 5.03
C ALA A 396 -15.56 -19.31 6.17
N VAL A 397 -15.58 -18.82 7.42
CA VAL A 397 -15.14 -19.59 8.60
C VAL A 397 -16.33 -20.06 9.42
N LEU A 398 -17.27 -19.16 9.74
CA LEU A 398 -18.42 -19.47 10.59
C LEU A 398 -19.63 -20.02 9.82
N ARG A 399 -19.63 -19.87 8.48
CA ARG A 399 -20.73 -20.32 7.58
C ARG A 399 -22.08 -19.69 7.92
N LEU A 400 -22.06 -18.44 8.39
CA LEU A 400 -23.23 -17.61 8.68
C LEU A 400 -23.69 -16.84 7.44
#